data_5334dd7ffc607d464e037dae8e978545
#
_entry.id   5334dd7ffc607d464e037dae8e978545
#
_cell.length_a   1.000
_cell.length_b   1.000
_cell.length_c   1.000
_cell.angle_alpha   90.00
_cell.angle_beta   90.00
_cell.angle_gamma   90.00
#
_symmetry.space_group_name_H-M   'P 1'
#
loop_
_entity.id
_entity.type
_entity.pdbx_description
1 polymer ?
#
loop_
_entity_poly.entity_id
_entity_poly.type
_entity_poly.pdbx_seq_one_letter_code
_entity_poly.pdbx_strand_id
1 'polypeptide(L)'
;MSFISTRGGACVTASQAILRGLAPDGGLYVPAVFPQMTLADIAALTKLDYRARALTILRGYDDFNAQELADAIASAYEAAKFDDAAIAPTKKLDSNTHVLELFHGPTLAFKDMALQLLPHLTTLSAKKNGENREVAILVATSGDTGKAALEGFKDVPGTSCTVFYPTDGVSDVQKLQMTTTGGENTHVIALNGNFDDAQSGVKALFSSADFHHQVNARGKVLSSANSINFGRLVPQIVYYFSAYADLLNAGAIALGDEVNFVVPTGNFGNILAGYYARSMGLPVKKLICASNRNNVLTDFFLGGVYDTRRQFFKTTSPSMDILISSNLERLLFECADRDGALIARWMQQLRTSQSYAVGQQRQEWLLSVFAAGYADDRDCAEEIARVFEQHHYLMDTHTAVASRVLRQYRETSGDLTPTVIVSTASPYKFAADVLTAVAGKNAVAGLDAFACSDELEARSGMPVPQQVKALRSLPIRHTAHCEKGGMAQAVLDAFGGK
;
A
#
# COMPACT_ATOMS: atom_id res chain seq x y z
N MET A 1 -18.66 -0.05 14.90
CA MET A 1 -19.15 -0.03 13.51
C MET A 1 -19.30 -1.45 12.96
N SER A 2 -20.25 -1.72 12.05
CA SER A 2 -20.41 -3.04 11.41
C SER A 2 -19.80 -3.05 10.01
N PHE A 3 -19.34 -4.23 9.61
CA PHE A 3 -18.73 -4.53 8.32
C PHE A 3 -19.48 -5.65 7.62
N ILE A 4 -19.53 -5.60 6.30
CA ILE A 4 -20.18 -6.59 5.45
C ILE A 4 -19.17 -7.10 4.41
N SER A 5 -19.41 -8.31 3.90
CA SER A 5 -18.64 -8.84 2.76
C SER A 5 -19.13 -8.23 1.46
N THR A 6 -18.21 -7.94 0.54
CA THR A 6 -18.53 -7.54 -0.84
C THR A 6 -19.32 -8.58 -1.61
N ARG A 7 -19.47 -9.83 -1.10
CA ARG A 7 -20.19 -10.92 -1.75
C ARG A 7 -21.43 -11.38 -0.98
N GLY A 8 -21.85 -10.63 0.06
CA GLY A 8 -23.14 -10.82 0.73
C GLY A 8 -23.11 -11.63 2.02
N GLY A 9 -21.97 -11.82 2.63
CA GLY A 9 -21.83 -12.51 3.91
C GLY A 9 -22.42 -11.76 5.12
N ALA A 10 -22.46 -12.43 6.27
CA ALA A 10 -22.96 -11.87 7.52
C ALA A 10 -22.17 -10.65 8.00
N CYS A 11 -22.84 -9.73 8.69
CA CYS A 11 -22.20 -8.58 9.33
C CYS A 11 -21.23 -9.02 10.44
N VAL A 12 -20.11 -8.32 10.53
CA VAL A 12 -19.08 -8.51 11.55
C VAL A 12 -18.67 -7.16 12.16
N THR A 13 -17.97 -7.18 13.30
CA THR A 13 -17.36 -5.97 13.87
C THR A 13 -16.05 -5.62 13.17
N ALA A 14 -15.51 -4.41 13.40
CA ALA A 14 -14.22 -4.00 12.86
C ALA A 14 -13.09 -4.94 13.31
N SER A 15 -13.05 -5.28 14.59
CA SER A 15 -12.06 -6.21 15.14
C SER A 15 -12.14 -7.61 14.51
N GLN A 16 -13.35 -8.11 14.23
CA GLN A 16 -13.52 -9.38 13.52
C GLN A 16 -13.05 -9.29 12.06
N ALA A 17 -13.36 -8.20 11.37
CA ALA A 17 -12.93 -7.98 9.99
C ALA A 17 -11.40 -7.92 9.86
N ILE A 18 -10.73 -7.24 10.80
CA ILE A 18 -9.27 -7.13 10.84
C ILE A 18 -8.63 -8.49 11.16
N LEU A 19 -9.13 -9.19 12.17
CA LEU A 19 -8.57 -10.48 12.58
C LEU A 19 -8.71 -11.55 11.50
N ARG A 20 -9.86 -11.60 10.83
CA ARG A 20 -10.14 -12.57 9.74
C ARG A 20 -9.41 -12.21 8.44
N GLY A 21 -9.26 -10.90 8.16
CA GLY A 21 -8.65 -10.39 6.93
C GLY A 21 -9.49 -10.59 5.67
N LEU A 22 -10.09 -11.76 5.49
CA LEU A 22 -10.94 -12.15 4.36
C LEU A 22 -12.25 -12.72 4.85
N ALA A 23 -13.36 -12.46 4.14
CA ALA A 23 -14.65 -13.05 4.47
C ALA A 23 -14.72 -14.52 4.07
N PRO A 24 -15.53 -15.36 4.77
CA PRO A 24 -15.65 -16.79 4.46
C PRO A 24 -16.16 -17.11 3.05
N ASP A 25 -16.93 -16.19 2.45
CA ASP A 25 -17.41 -16.27 1.06
C ASP A 25 -16.35 -15.86 0.02
N GLY A 26 -15.14 -15.54 0.47
CA GLY A 26 -14.03 -15.05 -0.34
C GLY A 26 -14.15 -13.57 -0.74
N GLY A 27 -15.16 -12.85 -0.24
CA GLY A 27 -15.32 -11.41 -0.41
C GLY A 27 -14.43 -10.59 0.53
N LEU A 28 -14.39 -9.28 0.29
CA LEU A 28 -13.61 -8.35 1.08
C LEU A 28 -14.52 -7.60 2.06
N TYR A 29 -14.02 -7.34 3.27
CA TYR A 29 -14.78 -6.55 4.23
C TYR A 29 -14.79 -5.07 3.87
N VAL A 30 -15.97 -4.46 3.90
CA VAL A 30 -16.23 -3.03 3.73
C VAL A 30 -17.11 -2.52 4.89
N PRO A 31 -17.02 -1.24 5.28
CA PRO A 31 -17.93 -0.69 6.30
C PRO A 31 -19.36 -0.71 5.78
N ALA A 32 -20.32 -1.06 6.65
CA ALA A 32 -21.73 -1.04 6.30
C ALA A 32 -22.21 0.39 6.00
N VAL A 33 -21.63 1.40 6.68
CA VAL A 33 -21.89 2.82 6.46
C VAL A 33 -20.55 3.55 6.59
N PHE A 34 -20.30 4.56 5.76
CA PHE A 34 -19.14 5.42 5.91
C PHE A 34 -19.38 6.42 7.06
N PRO A 35 -18.44 6.56 8.01
CA PRO A 35 -18.50 7.64 8.98
C PRO A 35 -18.44 8.98 8.24
N GLN A 36 -19.16 9.97 8.74
CA GLN A 36 -19.22 11.29 8.11
C GLN A 36 -18.40 12.31 8.91
N MET A 37 -17.67 13.16 8.20
CA MET A 37 -16.95 14.30 8.75
C MET A 37 -17.47 15.57 8.11
N THR A 38 -17.85 16.53 8.94
CA THR A 38 -18.27 17.86 8.48
C THR A 38 -17.06 18.72 8.10
N LEU A 39 -17.27 19.81 7.37
CA LEU A 39 -16.20 20.77 7.12
C LEU A 39 -15.60 21.35 8.42
N ALA A 40 -16.40 21.48 9.48
CA ALA A 40 -15.92 21.92 10.80
C ALA A 40 -14.96 20.88 11.42
N ASP A 41 -15.27 19.57 11.29
CA ASP A 41 -14.39 18.49 11.75
C ASP A 41 -13.08 18.50 10.96
N ILE A 42 -13.16 18.68 9.64
CA ILE A 42 -11.99 18.76 8.77
C ILE A 42 -11.13 19.98 9.13
N ALA A 43 -11.75 21.14 9.37
CA ALA A 43 -11.03 22.33 9.81
C ALA A 43 -10.31 22.11 11.16
N ALA A 44 -10.91 21.37 12.08
CA ALA A 44 -10.29 21.06 13.35
C ALA A 44 -8.98 20.23 13.21
N LEU A 45 -8.85 19.41 12.15
CA LEU A 45 -7.64 18.61 11.87
C LEU A 45 -6.41 19.50 11.61
N THR A 46 -6.59 20.75 11.19
CA THR A 46 -5.47 21.68 10.93
C THR A 46 -4.64 21.98 12.17
N LYS A 47 -5.22 21.84 13.36
CA LYS A 47 -4.59 22.08 14.67
C LYS A 47 -3.97 20.84 15.28
N LEU A 48 -4.10 19.69 14.64
CA LEU A 48 -3.68 18.39 15.15
C LEU A 48 -2.43 17.91 14.42
N ASP A 49 -1.56 17.19 15.14
CA ASP A 49 -0.49 16.41 14.53
C ASP A 49 -1.05 15.14 13.86
N TYR A 50 -0.19 14.41 13.15
CA TYR A 50 -0.60 13.21 12.40
C TYR A 50 -1.26 12.14 13.29
N ARG A 51 -0.78 11.92 14.52
CA ARG A 51 -1.31 10.92 15.45
C ARG A 51 -2.70 11.29 15.92
N ALA A 52 -2.91 12.54 16.28
CA ALA A 52 -4.21 13.04 16.70
C ALA A 52 -5.22 13.06 15.53
N ARG A 53 -4.78 13.39 14.30
CA ARG A 53 -5.57 13.23 13.06
C ARG A 53 -5.96 11.77 12.87
N ALA A 54 -5.00 10.84 13.02
CA ALA A 54 -5.25 9.39 12.91
C ALA A 54 -6.29 8.92 13.92
N LEU A 55 -6.17 9.31 15.18
CA LEU A 55 -7.14 8.94 16.21
C LEU A 55 -8.53 9.46 15.87
N THR A 56 -8.66 10.72 15.47
CA THR A 56 -9.93 11.35 15.11
C THR A 56 -10.64 10.61 13.98
N ILE A 57 -9.89 10.24 12.93
CA ILE A 57 -10.45 9.59 11.73
C ILE A 57 -10.76 8.11 11.98
N LEU A 58 -9.83 7.40 12.64
CA LEU A 58 -9.95 5.95 12.82
C LEU A 58 -11.04 5.55 13.81
N ARG A 59 -11.39 6.41 14.79
CA ARG A 59 -12.51 6.19 15.70
C ARG A 59 -13.86 6.01 14.99
N GLY A 60 -13.99 6.53 13.78
CA GLY A 60 -15.18 6.29 12.96
C GLY A 60 -15.31 4.85 12.47
N TYR A 61 -14.24 4.09 12.41
CA TYR A 61 -14.18 2.75 11.83
C TYR A 61 -13.97 1.62 12.84
N ASP A 62 -13.70 1.95 14.10
CA ASP A 62 -13.30 0.97 15.09
C ASP A 62 -14.45 0.51 16.01
N ASP A 63 -14.14 -0.49 16.80
CA ASP A 63 -14.91 -0.95 17.96
C ASP A 63 -13.99 -1.14 19.19
N PHE A 64 -12.81 -0.49 19.21
CA PHE A 64 -11.83 -0.53 20.29
C PHE A 64 -12.09 0.52 21.36
N ASN A 65 -11.46 0.35 22.52
CA ASN A 65 -11.42 1.41 23.52
C ASN A 65 -10.57 2.58 23.00
N ALA A 66 -11.00 3.83 23.28
CA ALA A 66 -10.32 5.02 22.76
C ALA A 66 -8.86 5.12 23.21
N GLN A 67 -8.52 4.69 24.44
CA GLN A 67 -7.14 4.69 24.92
C GLN A 67 -6.31 3.60 24.24
N GLU A 68 -6.86 2.38 24.09
CA GLU A 68 -6.17 1.29 23.36
C GLU A 68 -5.83 1.67 21.93
N LEU A 69 -6.75 2.36 21.24
CA LEU A 69 -6.50 2.85 19.89
C LEU A 69 -5.45 3.97 19.88
N ALA A 70 -5.49 4.89 20.84
CA ALA A 70 -4.51 5.96 20.96
C ALA A 70 -3.09 5.40 21.23
N ASP A 71 -2.97 4.40 22.11
CA ASP A 71 -1.70 3.74 22.40
C ASP A 71 -1.16 2.99 21.17
N ALA A 72 -2.03 2.31 20.43
CA ALA A 72 -1.69 1.64 19.17
C ALA A 72 -1.14 2.63 18.11
N ILE A 73 -1.81 3.79 17.96
CA ILE A 73 -1.40 4.85 17.04
C ILE A 73 -0.06 5.46 17.50
N ALA A 74 0.12 5.71 18.79
CA ALA A 74 1.36 6.26 19.33
C ALA A 74 2.54 5.30 19.07
N SER A 75 2.36 4.01 19.28
CA SER A 75 3.36 2.97 19.03
C SER A 75 3.66 2.80 17.53
N ALA A 76 2.64 2.90 16.68
CA ALA A 76 2.80 2.77 15.23
C ALA A 76 3.60 3.93 14.62
N TYR A 77 3.30 5.15 15.06
CA TYR A 77 3.85 6.38 14.48
C TYR A 77 4.83 7.07 15.45
N GLU A 78 5.70 6.29 16.09
CA GLU A 78 6.78 6.83 16.94
C GLU A 78 7.74 7.71 16.13
N ALA A 79 8.19 8.82 16.73
CA ALA A 79 9.14 9.72 16.09
C ALA A 79 10.46 9.05 15.70
N ALA A 80 10.88 8.00 16.41
CA ALA A 80 12.07 7.24 16.09
C ALA A 80 11.95 6.37 14.81
N LYS A 81 10.73 6.10 14.36
CA LYS A 81 10.45 5.28 13.17
C LYS A 81 10.37 6.09 11.88
N PHE A 82 10.12 7.38 11.99
CA PHE A 82 9.92 8.27 10.83
C PHE A 82 10.99 9.35 10.82
N ASP A 83 11.56 9.63 9.66
CA ASP A 83 12.62 10.64 9.48
C ASP A 83 12.09 12.07 9.26
N ASP A 84 10.76 12.23 9.10
CA ASP A 84 10.06 13.53 9.12
C ASP A 84 9.06 13.58 10.28
N ALA A 85 9.11 14.66 11.07
CA ALA A 85 8.24 14.83 12.24
C ALA A 85 6.74 14.93 11.87
N ALA A 86 6.41 15.35 10.66
CA ALA A 86 5.04 15.36 10.15
C ALA A 86 4.53 13.98 9.71
N ILE A 87 5.40 12.95 9.67
CA ILE A 87 5.12 11.55 9.31
C ILE A 87 4.72 11.40 7.82
N ALA A 88 3.79 12.22 7.34
CA ALA A 88 3.32 12.27 5.96
C ALA A 88 3.21 13.73 5.50
N PRO A 89 4.34 14.44 5.32
CA PRO A 89 4.33 15.84 4.96
C PRO A 89 3.81 16.08 3.54
N THR A 90 3.13 17.21 3.34
CA THR A 90 2.69 17.68 2.02
C THR A 90 3.58 18.82 1.58
N LYS A 91 4.41 18.60 0.55
CA LYS A 91 5.36 19.58 0.01
C LYS A 91 4.78 20.27 -1.22
N LYS A 92 5.00 21.59 -1.36
CA LYS A 92 4.63 22.33 -2.55
C LYS A 92 5.61 22.04 -3.68
N LEU A 93 5.11 21.68 -4.85
CA LEU A 93 5.91 21.48 -6.06
C LEU A 93 5.84 22.74 -6.97
N ASP A 94 4.61 23.20 -7.24
CA ASP A 94 4.36 24.42 -7.99
C ASP A 94 3.11 25.16 -7.45
N SER A 95 2.53 26.10 -8.20
CA SER A 95 1.38 26.90 -7.75
C SER A 95 0.13 26.06 -7.45
N ASN A 96 -0.09 24.97 -8.23
CA ASN A 96 -1.30 24.14 -8.19
C ASN A 96 -1.00 22.66 -7.91
N THR A 97 0.26 22.30 -7.65
CA THR A 97 0.69 20.91 -7.45
C THR A 97 1.43 20.79 -6.13
N HIS A 98 1.04 19.80 -5.35
CA HIS A 98 1.68 19.43 -4.10
C HIS A 98 2.03 17.94 -4.15
N VAL A 99 2.99 17.52 -3.34
CA VAL A 99 3.43 16.12 -3.21
C VAL A 99 3.22 15.67 -1.78
N LEU A 100 2.42 14.65 -1.58
CA LEU A 100 2.23 13.98 -0.30
C LEU A 100 3.28 12.87 -0.17
N GLU A 101 4.28 13.09 0.68
CA GLU A 101 5.39 12.17 0.88
C GLU A 101 5.03 11.10 1.91
N LEU A 102 4.87 9.85 1.47
CA LEU A 102 4.48 8.70 2.31
C LEU A 102 5.66 7.73 2.59
N PHE A 103 6.88 8.17 2.36
CA PHE A 103 8.07 7.32 2.39
C PHE A 103 9.03 7.61 3.53
N HIS A 104 8.61 8.35 4.54
CA HIS A 104 9.44 8.70 5.71
C HIS A 104 9.52 7.61 6.77
N GLY A 105 8.85 6.48 6.59
CA GLY A 105 8.86 5.35 7.50
C GLY A 105 10.08 4.44 7.37
N PRO A 106 10.15 3.37 8.19
CA PRO A 106 11.32 2.50 8.30
C PRO A 106 11.70 1.76 7.02
N THR A 107 10.76 1.58 6.09
CA THR A 107 11.04 0.88 4.82
C THR A 107 11.04 1.79 3.61
N LEU A 108 10.91 3.10 3.83
CA LEU A 108 10.94 4.13 2.79
C LEU A 108 9.86 3.94 1.72
N ALA A 109 8.67 3.46 2.13
CA ALA A 109 7.52 3.28 1.26
C ALA A 109 6.20 3.51 2.00
N PHE A 110 5.15 3.94 1.27
CA PHE A 110 3.81 4.22 1.82
C PHE A 110 3.20 3.04 2.59
N LYS A 111 3.69 1.84 2.35
CA LYS A 111 3.23 0.63 3.02
C LYS A 111 3.43 0.69 4.53
N ASP A 112 4.42 1.46 4.99
CA ASP A 112 4.68 1.71 6.41
C ASP A 112 3.49 2.39 7.09
N MET A 113 2.79 3.30 6.40
CA MET A 113 1.64 4.02 6.94
C MET A 113 0.54 3.09 7.45
N ALA A 114 0.42 1.92 6.84
CA ALA A 114 -0.54 0.90 7.27
C ALA A 114 0.11 -0.23 8.08
N LEU A 115 1.30 -0.68 7.69
CA LEU A 115 1.93 -1.86 8.29
C LEU A 115 2.59 -1.57 9.63
N GLN A 116 2.86 -0.31 10.00
CA GLN A 116 3.24 0.03 11.36
C GLN A 116 2.04 -0.04 12.34
N LEU A 117 0.81 0.22 11.88
CA LEU A 117 -0.39 0.19 12.73
C LEU A 117 -1.08 -1.18 12.74
N LEU A 118 -1.07 -1.92 11.63
CA LEU A 118 -1.77 -3.20 11.51
C LEU A 118 -1.44 -4.21 12.61
N PRO A 119 -0.19 -4.41 13.05
CA PRO A 119 0.12 -5.35 14.12
C PRO A 119 -0.61 -5.03 15.43
N HIS A 120 -0.65 -3.76 15.81
CA HIS A 120 -1.34 -3.30 17.02
C HIS A 120 -2.87 -3.47 16.87
N LEU A 121 -3.45 -3.16 15.73
CA LEU A 121 -4.86 -3.43 15.45
C LEU A 121 -5.16 -4.94 15.47
N THR A 122 -4.23 -5.77 15.01
CA THR A 122 -4.36 -7.23 15.02
C THR A 122 -4.36 -7.79 16.43
N THR A 123 -3.45 -7.34 17.29
CA THR A 123 -3.39 -7.78 18.70
C THR A 123 -4.60 -7.31 19.51
N LEU A 124 -5.05 -6.06 19.31
CA LEU A 124 -6.29 -5.56 19.90
C LEU A 124 -7.51 -6.36 19.43
N SER A 125 -7.55 -6.70 18.14
CA SER A 125 -8.62 -7.52 17.56
C SER A 125 -8.63 -8.94 18.12
N ALA A 126 -7.47 -9.58 18.26
CA ALA A 126 -7.34 -10.90 18.87
C ALA A 126 -7.86 -10.88 20.32
N LYS A 127 -7.35 -9.96 21.15
CA LYS A 127 -7.78 -9.77 22.54
C LYS A 127 -9.29 -9.59 22.64
N LYS A 128 -9.88 -8.71 21.81
CA LYS A 128 -11.31 -8.39 21.84
C LYS A 128 -12.20 -9.57 21.45
N ASN A 129 -11.71 -10.44 20.57
CA ASN A 129 -12.45 -11.62 20.11
C ASN A 129 -12.12 -12.89 20.93
N GLY A 130 -11.40 -12.78 22.02
CA GLY A 130 -11.03 -13.91 22.87
C GLY A 130 -10.03 -14.88 22.23
N GLU A 131 -9.28 -14.44 21.21
CA GLU A 131 -8.22 -15.22 20.62
C GLU A 131 -6.95 -15.08 21.46
N ASN A 132 -6.55 -16.16 22.12
CA ASN A 132 -5.40 -16.19 23.02
C ASN A 132 -4.15 -16.80 22.36
N ARG A 133 -4.27 -17.33 21.14
CA ARG A 133 -3.15 -17.87 20.37
C ARG A 133 -2.38 -16.72 19.72
N GLU A 134 -1.11 -16.96 19.47
CA GLU A 134 -0.28 -16.04 18.72
C GLU A 134 -0.77 -15.94 17.25
N VAL A 135 -0.88 -14.72 16.73
CA VAL A 135 -1.29 -14.49 15.34
C VAL A 135 -0.06 -14.61 14.43
N ALA A 136 -0.03 -15.66 13.64
CA ALA A 136 1.04 -15.94 12.69
C ALA A 136 0.70 -15.35 11.31
N ILE A 137 1.49 -14.37 10.89
CA ILE A 137 1.36 -13.71 9.60
C ILE A 137 2.23 -14.40 8.56
N LEU A 138 1.64 -14.81 7.44
CA LEU A 138 2.37 -15.32 6.28
C LEU A 138 2.26 -14.34 5.11
N VAL A 139 3.39 -14.01 4.51
CA VAL A 139 3.49 -13.07 3.39
C VAL A 139 4.34 -13.67 2.28
N ALA A 140 3.83 -13.63 1.04
CA ALA A 140 4.66 -13.76 -0.16
C ALA A 140 4.93 -12.36 -0.71
N THR A 141 6.17 -12.07 -1.07
CA THR A 141 6.57 -10.75 -1.53
C THR A 141 7.55 -10.78 -2.68
N SER A 142 7.48 -9.77 -3.55
CA SER A 142 8.51 -9.43 -4.53
C SER A 142 9.44 -8.31 -4.05
N GLY A 143 9.32 -7.88 -2.76
CA GLY A 143 10.16 -6.83 -2.17
C GLY A 143 9.48 -6.03 -1.06
N ASP A 144 8.95 -4.86 -1.36
CA ASP A 144 8.50 -3.84 -0.39
C ASP A 144 7.48 -4.29 0.65
N THR A 145 6.48 -5.09 0.26
CA THR A 145 5.41 -5.50 1.19
C THR A 145 5.96 -6.43 2.28
N GLY A 146 6.87 -7.34 1.92
CA GLY A 146 7.49 -8.23 2.89
C GLY A 146 8.34 -7.48 3.90
N LYS A 147 9.20 -6.57 3.42
CA LYS A 147 10.01 -5.74 4.33
C LYS A 147 9.14 -4.90 5.26
N ALA A 148 8.10 -4.25 4.73
CA ALA A 148 7.21 -3.43 5.55
C ALA A 148 6.41 -4.27 6.57
N ALA A 149 6.03 -5.51 6.24
CA ALA A 149 5.41 -6.43 7.19
C ALA A 149 6.39 -6.85 8.28
N LEU A 150 7.62 -7.21 7.92
CA LEU A 150 8.66 -7.56 8.89
C LEU A 150 8.89 -6.41 9.89
N GLU A 151 9.10 -5.19 9.42
CA GLU A 151 9.34 -4.04 10.30
C GLU A 151 8.12 -3.69 11.16
N GLY A 152 6.92 -3.83 10.63
CA GLY A 152 5.69 -3.55 11.39
C GLY A 152 5.44 -4.57 12.50
N PHE A 153 5.61 -5.87 12.21
CA PHE A 153 5.36 -6.96 13.15
C PHE A 153 6.54 -7.26 14.08
N LYS A 154 7.70 -6.68 13.81
CA LYS A 154 8.92 -6.88 14.58
C LYS A 154 8.69 -6.61 16.06
N ASP A 155 8.95 -7.63 16.88
CA ASP A 155 8.85 -7.58 18.34
C ASP A 155 7.48 -7.15 18.91
N VAL A 156 6.40 -7.22 18.08
CA VAL A 156 5.03 -6.98 18.57
C VAL A 156 4.52 -8.22 19.28
N PRO A 157 4.23 -8.14 20.61
CA PRO A 157 3.79 -9.29 21.39
C PRO A 157 2.54 -9.96 20.86
N GLY A 158 2.51 -11.31 20.88
CA GLY A 158 1.36 -12.09 20.41
C GLY A 158 1.27 -12.22 18.89
N THR A 159 2.33 -11.83 18.16
CA THR A 159 2.40 -11.98 16.71
C THR A 159 3.72 -12.62 16.26
N SER A 160 3.71 -13.30 15.12
CA SER A 160 4.91 -13.64 14.36
C SER A 160 4.70 -13.37 12.87
N CYS A 161 5.78 -13.08 12.16
CA CYS A 161 5.74 -12.74 10.74
C CYS A 161 6.75 -13.59 9.97
N THR A 162 6.25 -14.40 9.04
CA THR A 162 7.07 -15.20 8.11
C THR A 162 6.89 -14.67 6.69
N VAL A 163 7.99 -14.30 6.06
CA VAL A 163 8.02 -13.75 4.70
C VAL A 163 8.75 -14.72 3.77
N PHE A 164 8.07 -15.10 2.70
CA PHE A 164 8.67 -15.80 1.56
C PHE A 164 9.00 -14.80 0.45
N TYR A 165 10.23 -14.87 -0.05
CA TYR A 165 10.63 -14.12 -1.23
C TYR A 165 11.29 -15.05 -2.26
N PRO A 166 11.09 -14.84 -3.57
CA PRO A 166 11.73 -15.64 -4.59
C PRO A 166 13.24 -15.35 -4.65
N THR A 167 14.05 -16.39 -4.87
CA THR A 167 15.51 -16.21 -5.07
C THR A 167 15.82 -15.34 -6.27
N ASP A 168 14.94 -15.38 -7.30
CA ASP A 168 15.08 -14.60 -8.53
C ASP A 168 14.04 -13.47 -8.59
N GLY A 169 14.46 -12.26 -8.96
CA GLY A 169 13.56 -11.15 -9.25
C GLY A 169 13.34 -10.16 -8.10
N VAL A 170 14.07 -10.28 -7.00
CA VAL A 170 14.16 -9.28 -5.93
C VAL A 170 15.49 -8.53 -6.06
N SER A 171 15.50 -7.20 -5.96
CA SER A 171 16.74 -6.43 -6.01
C SER A 171 17.63 -6.72 -4.78
N ASP A 172 18.95 -6.54 -4.94
CA ASP A 172 19.92 -6.78 -3.85
C ASP A 172 19.61 -5.93 -2.61
N VAL A 173 19.19 -4.68 -2.79
CA VAL A 173 18.78 -3.79 -1.69
C VAL A 173 17.55 -4.35 -0.97
N GLN A 174 16.52 -4.77 -1.70
CA GLN A 174 15.32 -5.35 -1.11
C GLN A 174 15.60 -6.68 -0.41
N LYS A 175 16.48 -7.50 -0.98
CA LYS A 175 16.95 -8.74 -0.35
C LYS A 175 17.68 -8.44 0.96
N LEU A 176 18.64 -7.51 0.96
CA LEU A 176 19.32 -7.07 2.17
C LEU A 176 18.34 -6.50 3.19
N GLN A 177 17.41 -5.64 2.78
CA GLN A 177 16.38 -5.10 3.67
C GLN A 177 15.63 -6.21 4.42
N MET A 178 15.29 -7.32 3.75
CA MET A 178 14.59 -8.44 4.39
C MET A 178 15.54 -9.31 5.23
N THR A 179 16.67 -9.73 4.67
CA THR A 179 17.55 -10.69 5.32
C THR A 179 18.33 -10.14 6.51
N THR A 180 18.42 -8.82 6.64
CA THR A 180 19.03 -8.14 7.80
C THR A 180 18.03 -7.70 8.86
N THR A 181 16.72 -7.90 8.64
CA THR A 181 15.68 -7.53 9.62
C THR A 181 15.92 -8.21 10.95
N GLY A 182 15.90 -7.43 12.05
CA GLY A 182 15.93 -7.95 13.41
C GLY A 182 14.56 -8.43 13.87
N GLY A 183 14.48 -8.75 15.16
CA GLY A 183 13.26 -9.20 15.83
C GLY A 183 13.24 -10.71 16.07
N GLU A 184 12.75 -11.11 17.25
CA GLU A 184 12.71 -12.52 17.66
C GLU A 184 11.52 -13.27 17.03
N ASN A 185 10.51 -12.56 16.55
CA ASN A 185 9.26 -13.07 15.98
C ASN A 185 9.19 -12.92 14.45
N THR A 186 10.31 -12.59 13.79
CA THR A 186 10.37 -12.41 12.34
C THR A 186 11.17 -13.52 11.67
N HIS A 187 10.67 -14.04 10.55
CA HIS A 187 11.29 -15.10 9.79
C HIS A 187 11.29 -14.75 8.29
N VAL A 188 12.41 -14.92 7.62
CA VAL A 188 12.54 -14.68 6.18
C VAL A 188 13.09 -15.94 5.52
N ILE A 189 12.37 -16.44 4.51
CA ILE A 189 12.67 -17.69 3.83
C ILE A 189 12.77 -17.44 2.33
N ALA A 190 13.92 -17.71 1.76
CA ALA A 190 14.10 -17.69 0.32
C ALA A 190 13.43 -18.90 -0.32
N LEU A 191 12.61 -18.68 -1.36
CA LEU A 191 11.96 -19.73 -2.11
C LEU A 191 12.70 -19.95 -3.45
N ASN A 192 13.10 -21.17 -3.73
CA ASN A 192 13.61 -21.53 -5.04
C ASN A 192 12.46 -21.56 -6.07
N GLY A 193 12.24 -20.42 -6.71
CA GLY A 193 11.13 -20.18 -7.62
C GLY A 193 10.94 -18.70 -7.91
N ASN A 194 9.84 -18.37 -8.56
CA ASN A 194 9.43 -17.00 -8.87
C ASN A 194 8.37 -16.48 -7.88
N PHE A 195 7.92 -15.23 -8.06
CA PHE A 195 6.94 -14.60 -7.18
C PHE A 195 5.56 -15.30 -7.21
N ASP A 196 5.14 -15.81 -8.38
CA ASP A 196 3.86 -16.51 -8.51
C ASP A 196 3.88 -17.85 -7.74
N ASP A 197 5.05 -18.50 -7.69
CA ASP A 197 5.26 -19.70 -6.89
C ASP A 197 5.12 -19.40 -5.39
N ALA A 198 5.76 -18.33 -4.91
CA ALA A 198 5.65 -17.91 -3.52
C ALA A 198 4.20 -17.54 -3.15
N GLN A 199 3.52 -16.79 -4.01
CA GLN A 199 2.14 -16.38 -3.78
C GLN A 199 1.17 -17.56 -3.79
N SER A 200 1.33 -18.49 -4.75
CA SER A 200 0.51 -19.69 -4.85
C SER A 200 0.75 -20.63 -3.67
N GLY A 201 2.01 -20.79 -3.24
CA GLY A 201 2.36 -21.58 -2.07
C GLY A 201 1.73 -21.03 -0.79
N VAL A 202 1.83 -19.73 -0.53
CA VAL A 202 1.17 -19.09 0.63
C VAL A 202 -0.35 -19.26 0.57
N LYS A 203 -0.99 -19.09 -0.60
CA LYS A 203 -2.43 -19.35 -0.76
C LYS A 203 -2.80 -20.80 -0.46
N ALA A 204 -1.98 -21.76 -0.90
CA ALA A 204 -2.18 -23.18 -0.62
C ALA A 204 -2.11 -23.48 0.89
N LEU A 205 -1.16 -22.85 1.62
CA LEU A 205 -1.07 -22.96 3.08
C LEU A 205 -2.32 -22.43 3.77
N PHE A 206 -2.85 -21.27 3.36
CA PHE A 206 -4.10 -20.73 3.88
C PHE A 206 -5.33 -21.59 3.57
N SER A 207 -5.29 -22.43 2.52
CA SER A 207 -6.40 -23.30 2.13
C SER A 207 -6.28 -24.71 2.72
N SER A 208 -5.15 -25.06 3.32
CA SER A 208 -4.85 -26.41 3.85
C SER A 208 -5.38 -26.60 5.26
N ALA A 209 -6.43 -27.42 5.43
CA ALA A 209 -6.97 -27.76 6.76
C ALA A 209 -5.94 -28.45 7.65
N ASP A 210 -5.09 -29.33 7.07
CA ASP A 210 -4.02 -30.00 7.81
C ASP A 210 -2.96 -29.03 8.32
N PHE A 211 -2.55 -28.06 7.48
CA PHE A 211 -1.61 -27.03 7.91
C PHE A 211 -2.21 -26.14 9.01
N HIS A 212 -3.48 -25.74 8.91
CA HIS A 212 -4.16 -25.03 9.98
C HIS A 212 -4.18 -25.84 11.28
N HIS A 213 -4.44 -27.14 11.21
CA HIS A 213 -4.41 -28.00 12.41
C HIS A 213 -3.02 -28.03 13.04
N GLN A 214 -1.96 -28.17 12.25
CA GLN A 214 -0.57 -28.18 12.72
C GLN A 214 -0.14 -26.84 13.34
N VAL A 215 -0.57 -25.70 12.77
CA VAL A 215 -0.34 -24.35 13.30
C VAL A 215 -1.09 -24.16 14.63
N ASN A 216 -2.37 -24.58 14.68
CA ASN A 216 -3.18 -24.49 15.89
C ASN A 216 -2.60 -25.30 17.03
N ALA A 217 -2.08 -26.50 16.76
CA ALA A 217 -1.41 -27.37 17.74
C ALA A 217 -0.16 -26.70 18.36
N ARG A 218 0.42 -25.70 17.68
CA ARG A 218 1.55 -24.89 18.19
C ARG A 218 1.10 -23.60 18.91
N GLY A 219 -0.19 -23.48 19.22
CA GLY A 219 -0.72 -22.28 19.89
C GLY A 219 -0.77 -21.05 19.02
N LYS A 220 -0.80 -21.21 17.69
CA LYS A 220 -0.83 -20.11 16.74
C LYS A 220 -2.10 -20.15 15.86
N VAL A 221 -2.47 -19.00 15.29
CA VAL A 221 -3.57 -18.87 14.33
C VAL A 221 -3.08 -18.07 13.12
N LEU A 222 -3.38 -18.55 11.91
CA LEU A 222 -2.97 -17.88 10.69
C LEU A 222 -3.78 -16.61 10.44
N SER A 223 -3.10 -15.55 10.04
CA SER A 223 -3.70 -14.33 9.51
C SER A 223 -2.83 -13.74 8.39
N SER A 224 -3.37 -12.77 7.69
CA SER A 224 -2.70 -12.17 6.52
C SER A 224 -2.54 -10.66 6.68
N ALA A 225 -1.32 -10.18 6.40
CA ALA A 225 -1.02 -8.76 6.26
C ALA A 225 -1.15 -8.25 4.81
N ASN A 226 -1.82 -8.96 3.92
CA ASN A 226 -2.03 -8.55 2.54
C ASN A 226 -2.91 -7.30 2.43
N SER A 227 -2.83 -6.60 1.29
CA SER A 227 -3.60 -5.36 1.04
C SER A 227 -5.12 -5.53 1.10
N ILE A 228 -5.62 -6.76 1.02
CA ILE A 228 -7.05 -7.09 1.15
C ILE A 228 -7.57 -7.02 2.58
N ASN A 229 -6.70 -7.09 3.60
CA ASN A 229 -7.11 -6.90 4.99
C ASN A 229 -7.56 -5.45 5.21
N PHE A 230 -8.76 -5.25 5.79
CA PHE A 230 -9.28 -3.91 6.07
C PHE A 230 -8.36 -3.11 7.02
N GLY A 231 -7.69 -3.77 7.95
CA GLY A 231 -6.70 -3.15 8.83
C GLY A 231 -5.50 -2.55 8.09
N ARG A 232 -5.26 -2.94 6.81
CA ARG A 232 -4.30 -2.27 5.93
C ARG A 232 -4.88 -1.11 5.13
N LEU A 233 -6.19 -1.12 4.90
CA LEU A 233 -6.86 -0.06 4.15
C LEU A 233 -7.12 1.17 5.03
N VAL A 234 -7.69 0.96 6.21
CA VAL A 234 -8.19 2.04 7.04
C VAL A 234 -7.13 3.07 7.48
N PRO A 235 -5.87 2.71 7.82
CA PRO A 235 -4.86 3.70 8.16
C PRO A 235 -4.50 4.62 6.98
N GLN A 236 -4.73 4.17 5.76
CA GLN A 236 -4.43 4.94 4.55
C GLN A 236 -5.43 6.10 4.32
N ILE A 237 -6.60 6.06 4.92
CA ILE A 237 -7.57 7.16 4.84
C ILE A 237 -7.01 8.42 5.50
N VAL A 238 -6.22 8.25 6.57
CA VAL A 238 -5.68 9.33 7.40
C VAL A 238 -4.87 10.34 6.60
N TYR A 239 -3.97 9.88 5.76
CA TYR A 239 -3.07 10.78 5.05
C TYR A 239 -3.77 11.61 3.95
N TYR A 240 -4.93 11.21 3.44
CA TYR A 240 -5.75 12.06 2.55
C TYR A 240 -6.32 13.26 3.29
N PHE A 241 -6.89 13.04 4.48
CA PHE A 241 -7.34 14.13 5.34
C PHE A 241 -6.16 14.99 5.83
N SER A 242 -5.02 14.35 6.14
CA SER A 242 -3.81 15.05 6.57
C SER A 242 -3.30 15.99 5.48
N ALA A 243 -3.22 15.51 4.23
CA ALA A 243 -2.82 16.33 3.09
C ALA A 243 -3.75 17.54 2.89
N TYR A 244 -5.06 17.34 2.99
CA TYR A 244 -6.02 18.43 2.87
C TYR A 244 -5.84 19.47 4.00
N ALA A 245 -5.65 19.03 5.25
CA ALA A 245 -5.38 19.89 6.38
C ALA A 245 -4.06 20.68 6.20
N ASP A 246 -3.03 20.05 5.62
CA ASP A 246 -1.75 20.71 5.34
C ASP A 246 -1.90 21.77 4.24
N LEU A 247 -2.71 21.51 3.20
CA LEU A 247 -3.03 22.51 2.17
C LEU A 247 -3.77 23.72 2.75
N LEU A 248 -4.71 23.49 3.69
CA LEU A 248 -5.39 24.57 4.43
C LEU A 248 -4.38 25.39 5.26
N ASN A 249 -3.49 24.74 6.00
CA ASN A 249 -2.45 25.39 6.81
C ASN A 249 -1.47 26.21 5.96
N ALA A 250 -1.17 25.73 4.76
CA ALA A 250 -0.32 26.44 3.80
C ALA A 250 -1.02 27.59 3.07
N GLY A 251 -2.34 27.76 3.25
CA GLY A 251 -3.14 28.73 2.50
C GLY A 251 -3.22 28.44 1.00
N ALA A 252 -2.99 27.17 0.62
CA ALA A 252 -3.04 26.73 -0.77
C ALA A 252 -4.47 26.55 -1.27
N ILE A 253 -5.41 26.30 -0.36
CA ILE A 253 -6.84 26.17 -0.60
C ILE A 253 -7.63 26.85 0.54
N ALA A 254 -8.89 27.20 0.29
CA ALA A 254 -9.86 27.54 1.31
C ALA A 254 -10.65 26.32 1.77
N LEU A 255 -11.26 26.39 2.96
CA LEU A 255 -12.07 25.29 3.49
C LEU A 255 -13.30 25.03 2.59
N GLY A 256 -13.44 23.82 2.12
CA GLY A 256 -14.49 23.41 1.19
C GLY A 256 -14.07 23.43 -0.28
N ASP A 257 -12.91 23.99 -0.61
CA ASP A 257 -12.36 23.89 -1.96
C ASP A 257 -12.07 22.42 -2.30
N GLU A 258 -12.43 22.02 -3.52
CA GLU A 258 -12.14 20.68 -4.01
C GLU A 258 -10.67 20.52 -4.39
N VAL A 259 -10.12 19.34 -4.16
CA VAL A 259 -8.76 18.95 -4.58
C VAL A 259 -8.80 17.67 -5.41
N ASN A 260 -7.82 17.52 -6.30
CA ASN A 260 -7.56 16.24 -6.97
C ASN A 260 -6.44 15.50 -6.25
N PHE A 261 -6.51 14.16 -6.25
CA PHE A 261 -5.38 13.31 -5.88
C PHE A 261 -4.99 12.43 -7.07
N VAL A 262 -3.71 12.42 -7.43
CA VAL A 262 -3.18 11.45 -8.41
C VAL A 262 -2.35 10.41 -7.69
N VAL A 263 -2.68 9.14 -7.93
CA VAL A 263 -2.18 8.01 -7.13
C VAL A 263 -1.55 6.96 -8.02
N PRO A 264 -0.24 6.65 -7.83
CA PRO A 264 0.37 5.49 -8.46
C PRO A 264 -0.35 4.23 -8.00
N THR A 265 -0.96 3.49 -8.92
CA THR A 265 -1.94 2.47 -8.54
C THR A 265 -1.60 1.09 -9.09
N GLY A 266 -1.49 0.11 -8.17
CA GLY A 266 -1.44 -1.32 -8.47
C GLY A 266 -2.64 -2.04 -7.85
N ASN A 267 -2.50 -2.55 -6.62
CA ASN A 267 -3.56 -3.31 -5.91
C ASN A 267 -4.75 -2.47 -5.42
N PHE A 268 -4.88 -1.24 -5.85
CA PHE A 268 -6.00 -0.32 -5.61
C PHE A 268 -6.23 0.11 -4.15
N GLY A 269 -5.43 -0.33 -3.20
CA GLY A 269 -5.64 -0.03 -1.78
C GLY A 269 -5.50 1.46 -1.45
N ASN A 270 -4.44 2.09 -1.95
CA ASN A 270 -4.14 3.50 -1.71
C ASN A 270 -5.24 4.42 -2.27
N ILE A 271 -5.53 4.34 -3.56
CA ILE A 271 -6.56 5.20 -4.20
C ILE A 271 -7.97 4.92 -3.65
N LEU A 272 -8.27 3.68 -3.24
CA LEU A 272 -9.52 3.33 -2.57
C LEU A 272 -9.64 4.02 -1.20
N ALA A 273 -8.55 4.19 -0.47
CA ALA A 273 -8.56 4.97 0.77
C ALA A 273 -8.90 6.44 0.50
N GLY A 274 -8.45 7.00 -0.63
CA GLY A 274 -8.88 8.33 -1.11
C GLY A 274 -10.38 8.38 -1.43
N TYR A 275 -10.91 7.32 -2.05
CA TYR A 275 -12.35 7.20 -2.29
C TYR A 275 -13.14 7.13 -0.97
N TYR A 276 -12.63 6.41 0.03
CA TYR A 276 -13.26 6.36 1.35
C TYR A 276 -13.20 7.73 2.05
N ALA A 277 -12.08 8.44 1.97
CA ALA A 277 -11.98 9.82 2.48
C ALA A 277 -13.02 10.74 1.84
N ARG A 278 -13.19 10.66 0.50
CA ARG A 278 -14.24 11.38 -0.23
C ARG A 278 -15.64 10.97 0.27
N SER A 279 -15.91 9.70 0.45
CA SER A 279 -17.19 9.20 0.95
C SER A 279 -17.48 9.61 2.39
N MET A 280 -16.45 9.95 3.17
CA MET A 280 -16.55 10.52 4.52
C MET A 280 -16.80 12.03 4.51
N GLY A 281 -16.74 12.71 3.37
CA GLY A 281 -16.99 14.15 3.25
C GLY A 281 -15.76 14.99 2.94
N LEU A 282 -14.58 14.39 2.70
CA LEU A 282 -13.41 15.15 2.23
C LEU A 282 -13.70 15.73 0.84
N PRO A 283 -13.46 17.05 0.60
CA PRO A 283 -13.72 17.67 -0.69
C PRO A 283 -12.72 17.20 -1.76
N VAL A 284 -13.00 16.07 -2.38
CA VAL A 284 -12.20 15.49 -3.46
C VAL A 284 -13.00 15.53 -4.75
N LYS A 285 -12.48 16.25 -5.76
CA LYS A 285 -13.08 16.33 -7.09
C LYS A 285 -12.83 15.07 -7.89
N LYS A 286 -11.56 14.74 -8.10
CA LYS A 286 -11.13 13.55 -8.84
C LYS A 286 -10.04 12.78 -8.12
N LEU A 287 -10.14 11.46 -8.24
CA LEU A 287 -9.08 10.50 -7.93
C LEU A 287 -8.50 10.02 -9.26
N ILE A 288 -7.27 10.39 -9.55
CA ILE A 288 -6.62 10.10 -10.82
C ILE A 288 -5.80 8.82 -10.65
N CYS A 289 -6.28 7.73 -11.24
CA CYS A 289 -5.62 6.42 -11.21
C CYS A 289 -4.48 6.42 -12.23
N ALA A 290 -3.25 6.42 -11.74
CA ALA A 290 -2.07 6.36 -12.58
C ALA A 290 -1.54 4.92 -12.65
N SER A 291 -1.47 4.36 -13.85
CA SER A 291 -0.90 3.04 -14.13
C SER A 291 0.47 3.16 -14.79
N ASN A 292 1.32 2.13 -14.64
CA ASN A 292 2.49 1.97 -15.49
C ASN A 292 2.09 1.23 -16.80
N ARG A 293 3.05 0.66 -17.51
CA ARG A 293 2.80 -0.09 -18.75
C ARG A 293 1.81 -1.25 -18.58
N ASN A 294 1.65 -1.78 -17.36
CA ASN A 294 0.60 -2.74 -17.01
C ASN A 294 -0.72 -2.00 -16.73
N ASN A 295 -1.29 -1.40 -17.75
CA ASN A 295 -2.37 -0.40 -17.69
C ASN A 295 -3.78 -0.97 -17.62
N VAL A 296 -3.98 -2.16 -17.05
CA VAL A 296 -5.29 -2.82 -16.93
C VAL A 296 -6.35 -1.94 -16.27
N LEU A 297 -5.98 -1.16 -15.26
CA LEU A 297 -6.90 -0.24 -14.58
C LEU A 297 -7.28 0.94 -15.46
N THR A 298 -6.32 1.51 -16.20
CA THR A 298 -6.60 2.61 -17.14
C THR A 298 -7.62 2.17 -18.19
N ASP A 299 -7.38 1.02 -18.83
CA ASP A 299 -8.30 0.49 -19.84
C ASP A 299 -9.67 0.15 -19.26
N PHE A 300 -9.71 -0.38 -18.02
CA PHE A 300 -10.96 -0.64 -17.31
C PHE A 300 -11.78 0.65 -17.08
N PHE A 301 -11.18 1.69 -16.56
CA PHE A 301 -11.90 2.96 -16.34
C PHE A 301 -12.40 3.55 -17.65
N LEU A 302 -11.57 3.54 -18.70
CA LEU A 302 -11.93 4.14 -19.98
C LEU A 302 -12.92 3.30 -20.80
N GLY A 303 -12.87 1.97 -20.69
CA GLY A 303 -13.67 1.05 -21.50
C GLY A 303 -14.77 0.31 -20.77
N GLY A 304 -14.83 0.34 -19.44
CA GLY A 304 -15.80 -0.40 -18.62
C GLY A 304 -15.61 -1.92 -18.63
N VAL A 305 -14.52 -2.41 -19.21
CA VAL A 305 -14.17 -3.85 -19.30
C VAL A 305 -12.86 -4.11 -18.60
N TYR A 306 -12.88 -4.99 -17.62
CA TYR A 306 -11.67 -5.49 -16.97
C TYR A 306 -11.21 -6.76 -17.69
N ASP A 307 -10.02 -6.74 -18.28
CA ASP A 307 -9.50 -7.86 -19.08
C ASP A 307 -8.03 -8.13 -18.73
N THR A 308 -7.77 -9.34 -18.21
CA THR A 308 -6.42 -9.78 -17.83
C THR A 308 -5.70 -10.58 -18.92
N ARG A 309 -6.32 -10.79 -20.09
CA ARG A 309 -5.74 -11.49 -21.26
C ARG A 309 -4.78 -10.57 -22.00
N ARG A 310 -3.69 -10.22 -21.34
CA ARG A 310 -2.67 -9.28 -21.85
C ARG A 310 -1.28 -9.68 -21.41
N GLN A 311 -0.28 -9.16 -22.07
CA GLN A 311 1.11 -9.35 -21.70
C GLN A 311 1.40 -8.67 -20.36
N PHE A 312 2.17 -9.33 -19.49
CA PHE A 312 2.75 -8.75 -18.29
C PHE A 312 4.13 -8.17 -18.59
N PHE A 313 4.40 -6.98 -18.10
CA PHE A 313 5.67 -6.29 -18.26
C PHE A 313 6.33 -6.08 -16.90
N LYS A 314 7.63 -6.37 -16.79
CA LYS A 314 8.45 -5.88 -15.69
C LYS A 314 8.85 -4.44 -16.00
N THR A 315 8.59 -3.53 -15.08
CA THR A 315 8.84 -2.09 -15.25
C THR A 315 9.76 -1.55 -14.17
N THR A 316 10.19 -0.29 -14.30
CA THR A 316 10.95 0.43 -13.28
C THR A 316 10.11 0.83 -12.06
N SER A 317 8.78 0.63 -12.12
CA SER A 317 7.84 0.88 -11.01
C SER A 317 7.15 -0.43 -10.53
N PRO A 318 7.91 -1.40 -9.97
CA PRO A 318 7.48 -2.79 -9.79
C PRO A 318 6.29 -2.97 -8.84
N SER A 319 6.03 -2.05 -7.92
CA SER A 319 4.86 -2.13 -7.03
C SER A 319 3.52 -1.94 -7.75
N MET A 320 3.57 -1.48 -9.01
CA MET A 320 2.42 -1.29 -9.90
C MET A 320 2.31 -2.40 -10.96
N ASP A 321 3.26 -3.36 -11.02
CA ASP A 321 3.26 -4.47 -11.96
C ASP A 321 2.20 -5.50 -11.55
N ILE A 322 0.97 -5.31 -12.02
CA ILE A 322 -0.16 -6.17 -11.75
C ILE A 322 -1.03 -6.38 -12.98
N LEU A 323 -1.70 -7.53 -13.03
CA LEU A 323 -2.82 -7.78 -13.95
C LEU A 323 -4.15 -7.92 -13.19
N ILE A 324 -4.12 -8.29 -11.91
CA ILE A 324 -5.29 -8.39 -11.06
C ILE A 324 -5.14 -7.40 -9.90
N SER A 325 -6.03 -6.42 -9.84
CA SER A 325 -6.06 -5.38 -8.81
C SER A 325 -7.01 -5.79 -7.68
N SER A 326 -6.44 -6.27 -6.57
CA SER A 326 -7.20 -7.00 -5.54
C SER A 326 -8.24 -6.17 -4.79
N ASN A 327 -8.01 -4.87 -4.56
CA ASN A 327 -8.97 -4.03 -3.83
C ASN A 327 -10.00 -3.33 -4.73
N LEU A 328 -9.89 -3.48 -6.05
CA LEU A 328 -10.87 -2.95 -6.98
C LEU A 328 -12.27 -3.52 -6.69
N GLU A 329 -12.35 -4.77 -6.20
CA GLU A 329 -13.61 -5.41 -5.79
C GLU A 329 -14.42 -4.54 -4.80
N ARG A 330 -13.75 -3.82 -3.88
CA ARG A 330 -14.42 -2.91 -2.95
C ARG A 330 -15.05 -1.71 -3.64
N LEU A 331 -14.39 -1.14 -4.64
CA LEU A 331 -14.96 -0.07 -5.45
C LEU A 331 -16.11 -0.59 -6.33
N LEU A 332 -15.95 -1.76 -6.92
CA LEU A 332 -17.02 -2.41 -7.70
C LEU A 332 -18.27 -2.67 -6.88
N PHE A 333 -18.11 -3.00 -5.60
CA PHE A 333 -19.24 -3.19 -4.69
C PHE A 333 -20.06 -1.91 -4.53
N GLU A 334 -19.39 -0.76 -4.32
CA GLU A 334 -20.07 0.55 -4.26
C GLU A 334 -20.68 0.93 -5.61
N CYS A 335 -19.95 0.72 -6.71
CA CYS A 335 -20.42 0.94 -8.08
C CYS A 335 -21.64 0.07 -8.48
N ALA A 336 -21.80 -1.07 -7.83
CA ALA A 336 -22.91 -2.01 -8.04
C ALA A 336 -24.05 -1.81 -7.03
N ASP A 337 -24.16 -0.64 -6.40
CA ASP A 337 -25.18 -0.35 -5.38
C ASP A 337 -25.20 -1.40 -4.25
N ARG A 338 -24.01 -1.94 -3.95
CA ARG A 338 -23.75 -2.98 -2.93
C ARG A 338 -24.45 -4.34 -3.22
N ASP A 339 -24.69 -4.65 -4.50
CA ASP A 339 -25.17 -5.97 -4.93
C ASP A 339 -24.06 -7.04 -4.85
N GLY A 340 -24.02 -7.76 -3.75
CA GLY A 340 -23.02 -8.82 -3.52
C GLY A 340 -23.12 -9.99 -4.51
N ALA A 341 -24.32 -10.29 -5.02
CA ALA A 341 -24.50 -11.35 -6.00
C ALA A 341 -23.89 -10.97 -7.36
N LEU A 342 -24.01 -9.69 -7.74
CA LEU A 342 -23.37 -9.17 -8.95
C LEU A 342 -21.84 -9.21 -8.82
N ILE A 343 -21.30 -8.81 -7.66
CA ILE A 343 -19.87 -8.88 -7.41
C ILE A 343 -19.35 -10.32 -7.48
N ALA A 344 -20.02 -11.26 -6.82
CA ALA A 344 -19.64 -12.67 -6.88
C ALA A 344 -19.58 -13.18 -8.32
N ARG A 345 -20.54 -12.78 -9.16
CA ARG A 345 -20.60 -13.12 -10.59
C ARG A 345 -19.42 -12.53 -11.37
N TRP A 346 -19.09 -11.24 -11.19
CA TRP A 346 -17.93 -10.62 -11.86
C TRP A 346 -16.61 -11.27 -11.43
N MET A 347 -16.44 -11.57 -10.14
CA MET A 347 -15.24 -12.26 -9.66
C MET A 347 -15.14 -13.70 -10.19
N GLN A 348 -16.27 -14.37 -10.40
CA GLN A 348 -16.28 -15.67 -11.06
C GLN A 348 -15.92 -15.54 -12.56
N GLN A 349 -16.48 -14.59 -13.28
CA GLN A 349 -16.13 -14.31 -14.68
C GLN A 349 -14.63 -14.01 -14.81
N LEU A 350 -14.06 -13.20 -13.91
CA LEU A 350 -12.63 -12.94 -13.92
C LEU A 350 -11.81 -14.22 -13.78
N ARG A 351 -12.24 -15.16 -12.93
CA ARG A 351 -11.53 -16.45 -12.75
C ARG A 351 -11.66 -17.39 -13.94
N THR A 352 -12.82 -17.43 -14.59
CA THR A 352 -13.12 -18.42 -15.64
C THR A 352 -12.87 -17.90 -17.04
N SER A 353 -13.17 -16.61 -17.29
CA SER A 353 -13.10 -15.96 -18.60
C SER A 353 -12.00 -14.90 -18.67
N GLN A 354 -11.30 -14.66 -17.56
CA GLN A 354 -10.26 -13.64 -17.42
C GLN A 354 -10.74 -12.21 -17.71
N SER A 355 -12.05 -11.97 -17.78
CA SER A 355 -12.63 -10.64 -18.01
C SER A 355 -14.07 -10.54 -17.49
N TYR A 356 -14.49 -9.29 -17.20
CA TYR A 356 -15.89 -8.90 -16.95
C TYR A 356 -16.14 -7.47 -17.45
N ALA A 357 -17.42 -7.11 -17.64
CA ALA A 357 -17.85 -5.77 -18.02
C ALA A 357 -18.85 -5.22 -16.99
N VAL A 358 -18.71 -3.95 -16.62
CA VAL A 358 -19.60 -3.30 -15.64
C VAL A 358 -20.83 -2.66 -16.27
N GLY A 359 -20.81 -2.42 -17.59
CA GLY A 359 -21.85 -1.73 -18.35
C GLY A 359 -21.72 -0.20 -18.29
N GLN A 360 -22.37 0.48 -19.24
CA GLN A 360 -22.18 1.91 -19.49
C GLN A 360 -22.54 2.78 -18.28
N GLN A 361 -23.68 2.57 -17.65
CA GLN A 361 -24.13 3.38 -16.51
C GLN A 361 -23.12 3.37 -15.35
N ARG A 362 -22.54 2.21 -15.06
CA ARG A 362 -21.54 2.07 -13.99
C ARG A 362 -20.19 2.64 -14.39
N GLN A 363 -19.83 2.54 -15.66
CA GLN A 363 -18.64 3.21 -16.18
C GLN A 363 -18.77 4.73 -16.07
N GLU A 364 -19.90 5.31 -16.42
CA GLU A 364 -20.18 6.74 -16.24
C GLU A 364 -20.07 7.16 -14.77
N TRP A 365 -20.61 6.35 -13.86
CA TRP A 365 -20.45 6.57 -12.43
C TRP A 365 -18.98 6.54 -12.01
N LEU A 366 -18.20 5.55 -12.44
CA LEU A 366 -16.76 5.47 -12.17
C LEU A 366 -16.06 6.73 -12.67
N LEU A 367 -16.33 7.17 -13.89
CA LEU A 367 -15.72 8.36 -14.48
C LEU A 367 -16.19 9.67 -13.83
N SER A 368 -17.33 9.69 -13.12
CA SER A 368 -17.73 10.86 -12.34
C SER A 368 -16.80 11.14 -11.16
N VAL A 369 -16.18 10.11 -10.61
CA VAL A 369 -15.27 10.19 -9.44
C VAL A 369 -13.82 10.05 -9.84
N PHE A 370 -13.52 9.15 -10.78
CA PHE A 370 -12.15 8.79 -11.18
C PHE A 370 -11.80 9.38 -12.54
N ALA A 371 -10.50 9.60 -12.73
CA ALA A 371 -9.86 9.69 -14.03
C ALA A 371 -8.74 8.65 -14.08
N ALA A 372 -8.26 8.30 -15.27
CA ALA A 372 -7.20 7.31 -15.40
C ALA A 372 -6.27 7.62 -16.56
N GLY A 373 -5.01 7.24 -16.41
CA GLY A 373 -3.99 7.34 -17.43
C GLY A 373 -2.82 6.40 -17.14
N TYR A 374 -1.88 6.31 -18.05
CA TYR A 374 -0.68 5.50 -17.84
C TYR A 374 0.56 6.18 -18.41
N ALA A 375 1.73 5.76 -17.90
CA ALA A 375 3.03 6.15 -18.39
C ALA A 375 3.94 4.91 -18.45
N ASP A 376 4.77 4.80 -19.49
CA ASP A 376 5.77 3.75 -19.61
C ASP A 376 7.11 4.15 -18.95
N ASP A 377 8.12 3.27 -19.01
CA ASP A 377 9.41 3.51 -18.36
C ASP A 377 10.16 4.71 -18.96
N ARG A 378 9.96 5.00 -20.25
CA ARG A 378 10.54 6.15 -20.91
C ARG A 378 9.88 7.44 -20.43
N ASP A 379 8.55 7.48 -20.44
CA ASP A 379 7.77 8.59 -19.87
C ASP A 379 8.17 8.89 -18.41
N CYS A 380 8.37 7.82 -17.65
CA CYS A 380 8.79 7.89 -16.24
C CYS A 380 10.17 8.55 -16.12
N ALA A 381 11.17 8.10 -16.87
CA ALA A 381 12.53 8.66 -16.84
C ALA A 381 12.54 10.13 -17.28
N GLU A 382 11.83 10.48 -18.36
CA GLU A 382 11.69 11.85 -18.84
C GLU A 382 11.02 12.75 -17.78
N GLU A 383 10.04 12.24 -17.04
CA GLU A 383 9.33 13.00 -16.00
C GLU A 383 10.20 13.23 -14.77
N ILE A 384 10.99 12.22 -14.33
CA ILE A 384 11.97 12.38 -13.23
C ILE A 384 12.97 13.49 -13.58
N ALA A 385 13.58 13.44 -14.78
CA ALA A 385 14.54 14.45 -15.22
C ALA A 385 13.90 15.84 -15.24
N ARG A 386 12.72 15.97 -15.86
CA ARG A 386 11.98 17.24 -15.99
C ARG A 386 11.69 17.86 -14.61
N VAL A 387 11.15 17.08 -13.68
CA VAL A 387 10.77 17.60 -12.35
C VAL A 387 12.02 17.97 -11.56
N PHE A 388 13.07 17.19 -11.65
CA PHE A 388 14.34 17.52 -11.00
C PHE A 388 14.95 18.81 -11.56
N GLU A 389 14.99 19.00 -12.87
CA GLU A 389 15.51 20.21 -13.51
C GLU A 389 14.68 21.46 -13.19
N GLN A 390 13.35 21.35 -13.21
CA GLN A 390 12.46 22.51 -13.08
C GLN A 390 12.14 22.88 -11.64
N HIS A 391 12.09 21.91 -10.74
CA HIS A 391 11.61 22.10 -9.36
C HIS A 391 12.62 21.68 -8.29
N HIS A 392 13.79 21.13 -8.68
CA HIS A 392 14.78 20.56 -7.76
C HIS A 392 14.16 19.52 -6.80
N TYR A 393 13.14 18.81 -7.27
CA TYR A 393 12.46 17.76 -6.52
C TYR A 393 12.76 16.39 -7.15
N LEU A 394 13.28 15.47 -6.33
CA LEU A 394 13.64 14.14 -6.78
C LEU A 394 12.49 13.17 -6.52
N MET A 395 11.95 12.57 -7.57
CA MET A 395 10.87 11.58 -7.48
C MET A 395 11.41 10.17 -7.62
N ASP A 396 10.74 9.21 -6.98
CA ASP A 396 10.86 7.80 -7.34
C ASP A 396 10.09 7.47 -8.62
N THR A 397 10.34 6.30 -9.17
CA THR A 397 9.74 5.86 -10.43
C THR A 397 8.21 5.75 -10.40
N HIS A 398 7.61 5.37 -9.26
CA HIS A 398 6.15 5.29 -9.11
C HIS A 398 5.52 6.69 -9.06
N THR A 399 6.12 7.60 -8.30
CA THR A 399 5.68 9.00 -8.21
C THR A 399 5.77 9.69 -9.57
N ALA A 400 6.81 9.39 -10.35
CA ALA A 400 6.97 9.93 -11.69
C ALA A 400 5.86 9.47 -12.65
N VAL A 401 5.42 8.21 -12.57
CA VAL A 401 4.23 7.74 -13.31
C VAL A 401 3.01 8.61 -12.96
N ALA A 402 2.77 8.87 -11.67
CA ALA A 402 1.63 9.72 -11.26
C ALA A 402 1.77 11.17 -11.73
N SER A 403 2.97 11.74 -11.65
CA SER A 403 3.25 13.11 -12.14
C SER A 403 3.01 13.22 -13.66
N ARG A 404 3.49 12.24 -14.43
CA ARG A 404 3.28 12.20 -15.89
C ARG A 404 1.80 12.09 -16.24
N VAL A 405 1.06 11.22 -15.56
CA VAL A 405 -0.40 11.05 -15.76
C VAL A 405 -1.16 12.31 -15.35
N LEU A 406 -0.77 13.02 -14.28
CA LEU A 406 -1.36 14.32 -13.94
C LEU A 406 -1.19 15.32 -15.08
N ARG A 407 -0.01 15.40 -15.67
CA ARG A 407 0.25 16.31 -16.80
C ARG A 407 -0.64 15.97 -18.00
N GLN A 408 -0.73 14.68 -18.38
CA GLN A 408 -1.64 14.22 -19.45
C GLN A 408 -3.11 14.58 -19.14
N TYR A 409 -3.55 14.37 -17.88
CA TYR A 409 -4.90 14.71 -17.45
C TYR A 409 -5.20 16.20 -17.60
N ARG A 410 -4.28 17.07 -17.18
CA ARG A 410 -4.43 18.53 -17.31
C ARG A 410 -4.44 18.97 -18.77
N GLU A 411 -3.58 18.40 -19.61
CA GLU A 411 -3.51 18.68 -21.06
C GLU A 411 -4.83 18.33 -21.77
N THR A 412 -5.49 17.24 -21.35
CA THR A 412 -6.71 16.76 -22.01
C THR A 412 -8.00 17.37 -21.45
N SER A 413 -8.05 17.60 -20.14
CA SER A 413 -9.27 18.08 -19.46
C SER A 413 -9.32 19.60 -19.25
N GLY A 414 -8.17 20.28 -19.28
CA GLY A 414 -8.05 21.69 -18.85
C GLY A 414 -8.28 21.91 -17.35
N ASP A 415 -8.37 20.87 -16.53
CA ASP A 415 -8.63 20.95 -15.10
C ASP A 415 -7.40 21.44 -14.33
N LEU A 416 -7.48 22.64 -13.77
CA LEU A 416 -6.44 23.28 -12.96
C LEU A 416 -6.73 23.22 -11.45
N THR A 417 -7.66 22.39 -11.01
CA THR A 417 -7.94 22.19 -9.58
C THR A 417 -6.64 21.82 -8.85
N PRO A 418 -6.37 22.40 -7.67
CA PRO A 418 -5.21 22.03 -6.85
C PRO A 418 -5.11 20.51 -6.70
N THR A 419 -3.94 19.98 -6.99
CA THR A 419 -3.73 18.52 -7.06
C THR A 419 -2.60 18.09 -6.18
N VAL A 420 -2.81 16.98 -5.46
CA VAL A 420 -1.81 16.30 -4.64
C VAL A 420 -1.34 15.05 -5.36
N ILE A 421 -0.05 14.97 -5.67
CA ILE A 421 0.62 13.76 -6.13
C ILE A 421 0.94 12.92 -4.90
N VAL A 422 0.46 11.68 -4.86
CA VAL A 422 0.76 10.76 -3.75
C VAL A 422 2.10 10.07 -4.03
N SER A 423 3.14 10.49 -3.32
CA SER A 423 4.49 9.95 -3.44
C SER A 423 4.66 8.72 -2.56
N THR A 424 4.84 7.55 -3.19
CA THR A 424 4.68 6.26 -2.53
C THR A 424 5.98 5.58 -2.13
N ALA A 425 7.12 6.08 -2.57
CA ALA A 425 8.43 5.54 -2.22
C ALA A 425 9.53 6.61 -2.27
N SER A 426 10.60 6.38 -1.50
CA SER A 426 11.80 7.19 -1.60
C SER A 426 12.54 6.93 -2.92
N PRO A 427 13.08 7.95 -3.59
CA PRO A 427 13.90 7.78 -4.79
C PRO A 427 15.09 6.85 -4.57
N TYR A 428 15.62 6.77 -3.37
CA TYR A 428 16.74 5.91 -3.02
C TYR A 428 16.44 4.40 -3.02
N LYS A 429 15.17 4.02 -3.05
CA LYS A 429 14.79 2.60 -3.27
C LYS A 429 15.03 2.15 -4.71
N PHE A 430 15.07 3.09 -5.62
CA PHE A 430 15.22 2.91 -7.07
C PHE A 430 16.37 3.77 -7.60
N ALA A 431 17.45 3.89 -6.78
CA ALA A 431 18.54 4.84 -7.02
C ALA A 431 19.18 4.70 -8.42
N ALA A 432 19.33 3.48 -8.92
CA ALA A 432 19.91 3.26 -10.26
C ALA A 432 19.01 3.80 -11.39
N ASP A 433 17.69 3.58 -11.32
CA ASP A 433 16.73 4.07 -12.31
C ASP A 433 16.61 5.60 -12.22
N VAL A 434 16.53 6.14 -11.00
CA VAL A 434 16.46 7.59 -10.77
C VAL A 434 17.75 8.27 -11.22
N LEU A 435 18.93 7.74 -10.90
CA LEU A 435 20.22 8.25 -11.35
C LEU A 435 20.35 8.19 -12.88
N THR A 436 19.86 7.10 -13.49
CA THR A 436 19.80 6.97 -14.95
C THR A 436 18.94 8.07 -15.56
N ALA A 437 17.81 8.41 -14.95
CA ALA A 437 16.92 9.46 -15.44
C ALA A 437 17.54 10.85 -15.34
N VAL A 438 18.20 11.19 -14.23
CA VAL A 438 18.75 12.54 -14.02
C VAL A 438 20.15 12.74 -14.64
N ALA A 439 20.93 11.68 -14.87
CA ALA A 439 22.32 11.79 -15.29
C ALA A 439 22.70 10.93 -16.51
N GLY A 440 21.75 10.16 -17.03
CA GLY A 440 21.96 9.28 -18.19
C GLY A 440 22.56 7.91 -17.81
N LYS A 441 22.45 6.96 -18.76
CA LYS A 441 22.87 5.55 -18.56
C LYS A 441 24.35 5.38 -18.20
N ASN A 442 25.22 6.29 -18.64
CA ASN A 442 26.65 6.21 -18.32
C ASN A 442 26.95 6.47 -16.83
N ALA A 443 26.08 7.18 -16.13
CA ALA A 443 26.25 7.50 -14.73
C ALA A 443 26.11 6.29 -13.78
N VAL A 444 25.46 5.23 -14.23
CA VAL A 444 25.26 3.99 -13.45
C VAL A 444 26.21 2.85 -13.86
N ALA A 445 27.01 3.07 -14.92
CA ALA A 445 27.86 2.01 -15.45
C ALA A 445 28.93 1.55 -14.44
N GLY A 446 28.89 0.26 -14.06
CA GLY A 446 29.84 -0.33 -13.12
C GLY A 446 29.56 0.00 -11.64
N LEU A 447 28.49 0.73 -11.34
CA LEU A 447 28.09 1.02 -9.96
C LEU A 447 27.17 -0.07 -9.41
N ASP A 448 27.36 -0.43 -8.16
CA ASP A 448 26.35 -1.18 -7.40
C ASP A 448 25.24 -0.25 -6.88
N ALA A 449 24.22 -0.81 -6.27
CA ALA A 449 23.05 -0.07 -5.79
C ALA A 449 23.41 1.01 -4.74
N PHE A 450 24.42 0.77 -3.91
CA PHE A 450 24.86 1.72 -2.90
C PHE A 450 25.69 2.84 -3.53
N ALA A 451 26.56 2.54 -4.47
CA ALA A 451 27.30 3.54 -5.23
C ALA A 451 26.37 4.42 -6.08
N CYS A 452 25.30 3.84 -6.65
CA CYS A 452 24.24 4.63 -7.29
C CYS A 452 23.57 5.60 -6.31
N SER A 453 23.34 5.19 -5.06
CA SER A 453 22.78 6.08 -4.04
C SER A 453 23.72 7.22 -3.67
N ASP A 454 25.02 6.94 -3.51
CA ASP A 454 26.03 7.96 -3.21
C ASP A 454 26.19 8.98 -4.37
N GLU A 455 26.20 8.49 -5.60
CA GLU A 455 26.27 9.35 -6.79
C GLU A 455 24.99 10.20 -6.95
N LEU A 456 23.82 9.63 -6.61
CA LEU A 456 22.57 10.36 -6.62
C LEU A 456 22.55 11.46 -5.54
N GLU A 457 23.06 11.19 -4.31
CA GLU A 457 23.25 12.20 -3.26
C GLU A 457 24.17 13.33 -3.75
N ALA A 458 25.32 12.98 -4.34
CA ALA A 458 26.29 13.97 -4.82
C ALA A 458 25.71 14.90 -5.90
N ARG A 459 24.84 14.39 -6.78
CA ARG A 459 24.22 15.18 -7.85
C ARG A 459 22.98 15.96 -7.43
N SER A 460 22.17 15.37 -6.57
CA SER A 460 20.89 15.97 -6.17
C SER A 460 21.02 16.89 -4.96
N GLY A 461 22.05 16.72 -4.15
CA GLY A 461 22.17 17.37 -2.84
C GLY A 461 21.18 16.83 -1.79
N MET A 462 20.37 15.82 -2.15
CA MET A 462 19.44 15.19 -1.20
C MET A 462 20.16 14.04 -0.47
N PRO A 463 20.12 14.02 0.88
CA PRO A 463 20.87 13.02 1.63
C PRO A 463 20.30 11.61 1.44
N VAL A 464 21.17 10.60 1.32
CA VAL A 464 20.76 9.20 1.38
C VAL A 464 20.13 8.92 2.75
N PRO A 465 18.91 8.36 2.82
CA PRO A 465 18.26 8.02 4.08
C PRO A 465 19.11 7.08 4.95
N GLN A 466 19.05 7.28 6.27
CA GLN A 466 19.84 6.48 7.21
C GLN A 466 19.49 4.98 7.11
N GLN A 467 18.25 4.66 6.78
CA GLN A 467 17.79 3.30 6.55
C GLN A 467 18.54 2.60 5.41
N VAL A 468 18.93 3.33 4.35
CA VAL A 468 19.74 2.80 3.24
C VAL A 468 21.21 2.71 3.65
N LYS A 469 21.75 3.77 4.30
CA LYS A 469 23.16 3.78 4.76
C LYS A 469 23.45 2.62 5.71
N ALA A 470 22.53 2.33 6.64
CA ALA A 470 22.69 1.27 7.63
C ALA A 470 22.77 -0.14 6.99
N LEU A 471 22.09 -0.39 5.88
CA LEU A 471 22.10 -1.72 5.23
C LEU A 471 23.51 -2.21 4.87
N ARG A 472 24.45 -1.30 4.62
CA ARG A 472 25.84 -1.65 4.26
C ARG A 472 26.58 -2.43 5.35
N SER A 473 26.19 -2.25 6.61
CA SER A 473 26.89 -2.81 7.78
C SER A 473 26.03 -3.76 8.61
N LEU A 474 24.74 -3.90 8.30
CA LEU A 474 23.88 -4.80 9.04
C LEU A 474 24.22 -6.26 8.76
N PRO A 475 24.29 -7.14 9.78
CA PRO A 475 24.53 -8.57 9.58
C PRO A 475 23.33 -9.24 8.93
N ILE A 476 23.60 -10.18 8.03
CA ILE A 476 22.55 -11.08 7.51
C ILE A 476 22.11 -12.00 8.65
N ARG A 477 20.83 -11.97 8.98
CA ARG A 477 20.20 -12.74 10.06
C ARG A 477 19.41 -13.94 9.56
N HIS A 478 18.86 -13.83 8.35
CA HIS A 478 17.97 -14.81 7.77
C HIS A 478 18.63 -15.47 6.55
N THR A 479 18.93 -16.76 6.67
CA THR A 479 19.57 -17.57 5.62
C THR A 479 18.73 -18.79 5.22
N ALA A 480 17.52 -18.92 5.80
CA ALA A 480 16.64 -20.05 5.50
C ALA A 480 16.18 -20.01 4.03
N HIS A 481 16.13 -21.20 3.42
CA HIS A 481 15.63 -21.40 2.07
C HIS A 481 14.80 -22.67 1.97
N CYS A 482 13.89 -22.75 1.02
CA CYS A 482 13.10 -23.93 0.76
C CYS A 482 12.74 -24.09 -0.72
N GLU A 483 12.41 -25.32 -1.09
CA GLU A 483 11.76 -25.65 -2.36
C GLU A 483 10.23 -25.38 -2.26
N LYS A 484 9.55 -25.27 -3.40
CA LYS A 484 8.10 -25.03 -3.47
C LYS A 484 7.29 -26.00 -2.60
N GLY A 485 7.62 -27.29 -2.60
CA GLY A 485 6.97 -28.32 -1.77
C GLY A 485 7.32 -28.25 -0.28
N GLY A 486 8.35 -27.51 0.11
CA GLY A 486 8.87 -27.42 1.48
C GLY A 486 8.31 -26.25 2.31
N MET A 487 7.48 -25.38 1.72
CA MET A 487 7.02 -24.15 2.38
C MET A 487 6.29 -24.41 3.71
N ALA A 488 5.43 -25.42 3.78
CA ALA A 488 4.72 -25.78 5.01
C ALA A 488 5.69 -26.12 6.14
N GLN A 489 6.65 -27.03 5.85
CA GLN A 489 7.64 -27.44 6.83
C GLN A 489 8.52 -26.26 7.27
N ALA A 490 8.96 -25.43 6.34
CA ALA A 490 9.77 -24.26 6.66
C ALA A 490 9.07 -23.26 7.61
N VAL A 491 7.74 -23.07 7.48
CA VAL A 491 6.96 -22.28 8.45
C VAL A 491 6.89 -22.98 9.81
N LEU A 492 6.63 -24.30 9.82
CA LEU A 492 6.52 -25.05 11.08
C LEU A 492 7.86 -25.11 11.84
N ASP A 493 8.97 -25.18 11.12
CA ASP A 493 10.33 -25.12 11.70
C ASP A 493 10.60 -23.72 12.29
N ALA A 494 10.19 -22.66 11.59
CA ALA A 494 10.27 -21.29 12.11
C ALA A 494 9.45 -21.08 13.40
N PHE A 495 8.34 -21.81 13.57
CA PHE A 495 7.51 -21.76 14.78
C PHE A 495 8.02 -22.63 15.93
N GLY A 496 8.83 -23.63 15.64
CA GLY A 496 9.35 -24.58 16.62
C GLY A 496 10.81 -24.36 17.04
N GLY A 497 11.50 -23.44 16.40
CA GLY A 497 12.92 -23.19 16.59
C GLY A 497 13.24 -22.27 17.78
N LYS A 498 13.10 -22.78 19.01
CA LYS A 498 13.93 -22.45 20.19
C LYS A 498 13.83 -23.57 21.20
#